data_23965ba63c0a07a1d55a9beb5e1dfe73
#
_entry.id   23965ba63c0a07a1d55a9beb5e1dfe73
#
_cell.length_a   1.000
_cell.length_b   1.000
_cell.length_c   1.000
_cell.angle_alpha   90.00
_cell.angle_beta   90.00
_cell.angle_gamma   90.00
#
_symmetry.space_group_name_H-M   'P 1'
#
loop_
_entity.id
_entity.type
_entity.pdbx_description
1 polymer ?
#
loop_
_entity_poly.entity_id
_entity_poly.type
_entity_poly.pdbx_seq_one_letter_code
_entity_poly.pdbx_strand_id
1 'polypeptide(L)'
;MPEQRQAFQRELDDIDAKVIELFDLVAADLARATLALPNGNNEVVKVLAEHGLVIDLSCPEIEKLVKTAILLQAPVASDLRFLLCVLRILPELERSHHLVVQLASRASHIRSEDLSPRSRELVERMGNLASDMWRRTADSGTSAIIPPPPC
;
A
#
# COMPACT_ATOMS: atom_id res chain seq x y z
N MET A 1 10.79 -33.71 4.11
CA MET A 1 11.23 -32.76 3.06
C MET A 1 10.07 -32.08 2.31
N PRO A 2 9.03 -32.76 1.78
CA PRO A 2 7.92 -32.04 1.12
C PRO A 2 7.12 -31.15 2.07
N GLU A 3 6.93 -31.52 3.32
CA GLU A 3 6.19 -30.77 4.32
C GLU A 3 6.84 -29.42 4.69
N GLN A 4 8.16 -29.40 4.81
CA GLN A 4 8.91 -28.14 5.09
C GLN A 4 8.78 -27.14 3.95
N ARG A 5 8.83 -27.60 2.69
CA ARG A 5 8.65 -26.74 1.53
C ARG A 5 7.23 -26.20 1.43
N GLN A 6 6.23 -27.02 1.76
CA GLN A 6 4.84 -26.58 1.79
C GLN A 6 4.57 -25.57 2.92
N ALA A 7 5.22 -25.77 4.08
CA ALA A 7 5.13 -24.80 5.17
C ALA A 7 5.73 -23.45 4.78
N PHE A 8 6.90 -23.46 4.15
CA PHE A 8 7.55 -22.25 3.68
C PHE A 8 6.74 -21.54 2.58
N GLN A 9 6.16 -22.28 1.64
CA GLN A 9 5.30 -21.68 0.62
C GLN A 9 4.08 -20.98 1.24
N ARG A 10 3.43 -21.57 2.24
CA ARG A 10 2.34 -20.92 2.97
C ARG A 10 2.77 -19.66 3.70
N GLU A 11 4.00 -19.63 4.21
CA GLU A 11 4.58 -18.45 4.84
C GLU A 11 4.79 -17.31 3.82
N LEU A 12 5.24 -17.61 2.60
CA LEU A 12 5.35 -16.65 1.51
C LEU A 12 3.97 -16.13 1.06
N ASP A 13 2.99 -17.02 0.93
CA ASP A 13 1.62 -16.67 0.55
C ASP A 13 0.96 -15.77 1.61
N ASP A 14 1.23 -16.00 2.91
CA ASP A 14 0.74 -15.16 4.01
C ASP A 14 1.38 -13.76 3.99
N ILE A 15 2.69 -13.69 3.73
CA ILE A 15 3.38 -12.39 3.56
C ILE A 15 2.79 -11.64 2.36
N ASP A 16 2.57 -12.30 1.23
CA ASP A 16 1.98 -11.69 0.03
C ASP A 16 0.57 -11.13 0.31
N ALA A 17 -0.28 -11.94 0.95
CA ALA A 17 -1.62 -11.51 1.32
C ALA A 17 -1.62 -10.26 2.22
N LYS A 18 -0.76 -10.23 3.23
CA LYS A 18 -0.61 -9.07 4.13
C LYS A 18 -0.15 -7.80 3.38
N VAL A 19 0.76 -7.94 2.44
CA VAL A 19 1.23 -6.82 1.60
C VAL A 19 0.11 -6.30 0.70
N ILE A 20 -0.66 -7.21 0.08
CA ILE A 20 -1.83 -6.85 -0.75
C ILE A 20 -2.87 -6.08 0.06
N GLU A 21 -3.17 -6.51 1.29
CA GLU A 21 -4.08 -5.80 2.19
C GLU A 21 -3.64 -4.35 2.44
N LEU A 22 -2.34 -4.10 2.60
CA LEU A 22 -1.82 -2.74 2.76
C LEU A 22 -1.94 -1.91 1.46
N PHE A 23 -1.73 -2.51 0.30
CA PHE A 23 -1.96 -1.84 -0.99
C PHE A 23 -3.42 -1.42 -1.15
N ASP A 24 -4.36 -2.31 -0.83
CA ASP A 24 -5.79 -2.05 -0.90
C ASP A 24 -6.20 -0.93 0.07
N LEU A 25 -5.64 -0.92 1.27
CA LEU A 25 -5.88 0.11 2.25
C LEU A 25 -5.42 1.48 1.76
N VAL A 26 -4.19 1.59 1.22
CA VAL A 26 -3.67 2.85 0.64
C VAL A 26 -4.53 3.31 -0.54
N ALA A 27 -4.94 2.39 -1.42
CA ALA A 27 -5.80 2.71 -2.56
C ALA A 27 -7.17 3.25 -2.13
N ALA A 28 -7.79 2.60 -1.13
CA ALA A 28 -9.08 3.02 -0.59
C ALA A 28 -8.99 4.39 0.10
N ASP A 29 -7.92 4.62 0.84
CA ASP A 29 -7.69 5.88 1.56
C ASP A 29 -7.40 7.04 0.61
N LEU A 30 -6.66 6.80 -0.46
CA LEU A 30 -6.43 7.79 -1.51
C LEU A 30 -7.75 8.19 -2.18
N ALA A 31 -8.64 7.23 -2.46
CA ALA A 31 -9.96 7.50 -3.00
C ALA A 31 -10.81 8.34 -2.03
N ARG A 32 -10.80 7.98 -0.73
CA ARG A 32 -11.51 8.75 0.32
C ARG A 32 -10.98 10.18 0.44
N ALA A 33 -9.66 10.35 0.49
CA ALA A 33 -9.03 11.66 0.55
C ALA A 33 -9.42 12.53 -0.65
N THR A 34 -9.42 11.96 -1.85
CA THR A 34 -9.79 12.67 -3.09
C THR A 34 -11.24 13.13 -3.06
N LEU A 35 -12.18 12.29 -2.63
CA LEU A 35 -13.60 12.64 -2.51
C LEU A 35 -13.87 13.69 -1.42
N ALA A 36 -13.04 13.74 -0.39
CA ALA A 36 -13.16 14.69 0.69
C ALA A 36 -12.61 16.09 0.34
N LEU A 37 -11.72 16.17 -0.66
CA LEU A 37 -11.07 17.43 -1.08
C LEU A 37 -12.02 18.59 -1.32
N PRO A 38 -13.16 18.43 -2.04
CA PRO A 38 -14.08 19.54 -2.31
C PRO A 38 -14.88 19.98 -1.09
N ASN A 39 -14.99 19.13 -0.06
CA ASN A 39 -15.98 19.30 1.02
C ASN A 39 -15.34 19.65 2.38
N GLY A 40 -14.01 19.64 2.49
CA GLY A 40 -13.30 19.98 3.73
C GLY A 40 -13.67 19.08 4.93
N ASN A 41 -13.86 17.78 4.71
CA ASN A 41 -14.39 16.87 5.73
C ASN A 41 -13.32 16.40 6.71
N ASN A 42 -13.30 16.95 7.92
CA ASN A 42 -12.37 16.57 8.99
C ASN A 42 -12.54 15.11 9.51
N GLU A 43 -13.71 14.51 9.35
CA GLU A 43 -13.93 13.12 9.76
C GLU A 43 -13.07 12.14 8.93
N VAL A 44 -12.88 12.44 7.64
CA VAL A 44 -12.01 11.64 6.78
C VAL A 44 -10.57 11.67 7.30
N VAL A 45 -10.07 12.81 7.76
CA VAL A 45 -8.71 12.92 8.31
C VAL A 45 -8.51 12.00 9.52
N LYS A 46 -9.52 11.89 10.40
CA LYS A 46 -9.46 10.99 11.56
C LYS A 46 -9.40 9.52 11.14
N VAL A 47 -10.28 9.12 10.23
CA VAL A 47 -10.29 7.72 9.70
C VAL A 47 -8.94 7.39 9.06
N LEU A 48 -8.40 8.29 8.26
CA LEU A 48 -7.09 8.07 7.63
C LEU A 48 -5.96 7.99 8.67
N ALA A 49 -6.03 8.77 9.73
CA ALA A 49 -5.04 8.69 10.83
C ALA A 49 -5.12 7.34 11.57
N GLU A 50 -6.32 6.81 11.79
CA GLU A 50 -6.52 5.48 12.38
C GLU A 50 -5.95 4.37 11.48
N HIS A 51 -6.17 4.45 10.16
CA HIS A 51 -5.58 3.53 9.20
C HIS A 51 -4.05 3.66 9.15
N GLY A 52 -3.51 4.86 9.36
CA GLY A 52 -2.07 5.08 9.50
C GLY A 52 -1.47 4.25 10.63
N LEU A 53 -2.14 4.19 11.78
CA LEU A 53 -1.69 3.35 12.90
C LEU A 53 -1.69 1.85 12.53
N VAL A 54 -2.64 1.40 11.73
CA VAL A 54 -2.66 0.01 11.25
C VAL A 54 -1.45 -0.28 10.36
N ILE A 55 -1.12 0.62 9.43
CA ILE A 55 0.03 0.48 8.54
C ILE A 55 1.34 0.51 9.34
N ASP A 56 1.48 1.47 10.27
CA ASP A 56 2.67 1.62 11.11
C ASP A 56 2.94 0.40 12.01
N LEU A 57 1.90 -0.35 12.37
CA LEU A 57 2.03 -1.61 13.13
C LEU A 57 2.28 -2.81 12.20
N SER A 58 1.63 -2.86 11.05
CA SER A 58 1.70 -4.01 10.13
C SER A 58 3.05 -4.07 9.39
N CYS A 59 3.62 -2.93 8.99
CA CYS A 59 4.87 -2.92 8.25
C CYS A 59 6.05 -3.54 9.03
N PRO A 60 6.31 -3.19 10.31
CA PRO A 60 7.34 -3.84 11.11
C PRO A 60 7.07 -5.33 11.37
N GLU A 61 5.79 -5.73 11.49
CA GLU A 61 5.41 -7.15 11.64
C GLU A 61 5.78 -7.94 10.39
N ILE A 62 5.39 -7.45 9.21
CA ILE A 62 5.72 -8.09 7.94
C ILE A 62 7.24 -8.11 7.73
N GLU A 63 7.94 -7.03 8.02
CA GLU A 63 9.39 -6.96 7.94
C GLU A 63 10.07 -8.03 8.81
N LYS A 64 9.56 -8.24 10.02
CA LYS A 64 10.04 -9.30 10.93
C LYS A 64 9.79 -10.69 10.35
N LEU A 65 8.61 -10.96 9.78
CA LEU A 65 8.30 -12.24 9.11
C LEU A 65 9.27 -12.49 7.95
N VAL A 66 9.48 -11.50 7.09
CA VAL A 66 10.42 -11.59 5.96
C VAL A 66 11.84 -11.88 6.43
N LYS A 67 12.34 -11.16 7.43
CA LYS A 67 13.69 -11.39 8.00
C LYS A 67 13.81 -12.79 8.58
N THR A 68 12.78 -13.27 9.28
CA THR A 68 12.75 -14.61 9.85
C THR A 68 12.76 -15.68 8.76
N ALA A 69 11.97 -15.52 7.71
CA ALA A 69 11.95 -16.41 6.56
C ALA A 69 13.32 -16.51 5.87
N ILE A 70 13.99 -15.38 5.66
CA ILE A 70 15.35 -15.36 5.07
C ILE A 70 16.35 -16.09 5.97
N LEU A 71 16.31 -15.85 7.27
CA LEU A 71 17.28 -16.44 8.22
C LEU A 71 17.10 -17.94 8.42
N LEU A 72 15.86 -18.42 8.47
CA LEU A 72 15.58 -19.81 8.81
C LEU A 72 15.54 -20.74 7.59
N GLN A 73 15.10 -20.22 6.44
CA GLN A 73 14.84 -21.05 5.25
C GLN A 73 15.94 -20.94 4.20
N ALA A 74 16.86 -19.95 4.32
CA ALA A 74 17.90 -19.68 3.32
C ALA A 74 17.36 -19.71 1.87
N PRO A 75 16.30 -18.93 1.57
CA PRO A 75 15.61 -18.98 0.28
C PRO A 75 16.55 -18.61 -0.86
N VAL A 76 16.27 -19.15 -2.04
CA VAL A 76 17.07 -18.93 -3.25
C VAL A 76 16.20 -18.41 -4.40
N ALA A 77 16.85 -17.81 -5.40
CA ALA A 77 16.26 -17.40 -6.66
C ALA A 77 14.96 -16.55 -6.49
N SER A 78 13.82 -17.05 -6.93
CA SER A 78 12.53 -16.34 -6.92
C SER A 78 12.10 -15.94 -5.52
N ASP A 79 12.20 -16.86 -4.57
CA ASP A 79 11.70 -16.68 -3.21
C ASP A 79 12.50 -15.58 -2.48
N LEU A 80 13.83 -15.58 -2.64
CA LEU A 80 14.68 -14.51 -2.10
C LEU A 80 14.36 -13.16 -2.74
N ARG A 81 14.15 -13.13 -4.08
CA ARG A 81 13.80 -11.87 -4.77
C ARG A 81 12.47 -11.33 -4.28
N PHE A 82 11.47 -12.20 -4.10
CA PHE A 82 10.18 -11.82 -3.53
C PHE A 82 10.35 -11.16 -2.15
N LEU A 83 11.04 -11.82 -1.23
CA LEU A 83 11.26 -11.31 0.13
C LEU A 83 12.02 -9.98 0.15
N LEU A 84 13.05 -9.84 -0.70
CA LEU A 84 13.78 -8.58 -0.84
C LEU A 84 12.94 -7.47 -1.45
N CYS A 85 12.02 -7.81 -2.37
CA CYS A 85 11.08 -6.87 -2.95
C CYS A 85 10.09 -6.35 -1.89
N VAL A 86 9.55 -7.24 -1.06
CA VAL A 86 8.66 -6.87 0.06
C VAL A 86 9.36 -5.88 0.98
N LEU A 87 10.61 -6.13 1.40
CA LEU A 87 11.37 -5.20 2.26
C LEU A 87 11.55 -3.80 1.66
N ARG A 88 11.55 -3.69 0.33
CA ARG A 88 11.66 -2.39 -0.36
C ARG A 88 10.31 -1.70 -0.52
N ILE A 89 9.23 -2.47 -0.60
CA ILE A 89 7.89 -1.94 -0.80
C ILE A 89 7.31 -1.39 0.51
N LEU A 90 7.55 -2.03 1.65
CA LEU A 90 6.96 -1.64 2.93
C LEU A 90 7.19 -0.15 3.28
N PRO A 91 8.42 0.41 3.22
CA PRO A 91 8.63 1.84 3.50
C PRO A 91 7.90 2.76 2.52
N GLU A 92 7.72 2.33 1.27
CA GLU A 92 7.00 3.12 0.26
C GLU A 92 5.49 3.09 0.48
N LEU A 93 4.93 2.00 1.04
CA LEU A 93 3.54 1.94 1.48
C LEU A 93 3.28 2.91 2.64
N GLU A 94 4.12 2.88 3.68
CA GLU A 94 4.05 3.84 4.80
C GLU A 94 4.12 5.28 4.30
N ARG A 95 5.12 5.59 3.49
CA ARG A 95 5.31 6.92 2.91
C ARG A 95 4.12 7.37 2.09
N SER A 96 3.57 6.49 1.25
CA SER A 96 2.43 6.80 0.40
C SER A 96 1.20 7.09 1.22
N HIS A 97 0.94 6.31 2.27
CA HIS A 97 -0.16 6.57 3.18
C HIS A 97 0.00 7.91 3.93
N HIS A 98 1.20 8.22 4.43
CA HIS A 98 1.47 9.52 5.05
C HIS A 98 1.18 10.69 4.10
N LEU A 99 1.49 10.55 2.80
CA LEU A 99 1.14 11.55 1.79
C LEU A 99 -0.37 11.68 1.61
N VAL A 100 -1.13 10.59 1.68
CA VAL A 100 -2.60 10.59 1.62
C VAL A 100 -3.19 11.33 2.83
N VAL A 101 -2.68 11.08 4.04
CA VAL A 101 -3.09 11.79 5.26
C VAL A 101 -2.79 13.29 5.15
N GLN A 102 -1.60 13.65 4.66
CA GLN A 102 -1.23 15.05 4.45
C GLN A 102 -2.13 15.74 3.40
N LEU A 103 -2.47 15.02 2.32
CA LEU A 103 -3.39 15.51 1.30
C LEU A 103 -4.76 15.82 1.91
N ALA A 104 -5.34 14.90 2.66
CA ALA A 104 -6.62 15.08 3.33
C ALA A 104 -6.58 16.22 4.36
N SER A 105 -5.51 16.30 5.15
CA SER A 105 -5.33 17.39 6.13
C SER A 105 -5.26 18.77 5.46
N ARG A 106 -4.52 18.89 4.36
CA ARG A 106 -4.46 20.15 3.59
C ARG A 106 -5.80 20.49 2.94
N ALA A 107 -6.50 19.48 2.44
CA ALA A 107 -7.81 19.62 1.84
C ALA A 107 -8.85 20.21 2.81
N SER A 108 -8.76 19.86 4.09
CA SER A 108 -9.67 20.40 5.12
C SER A 108 -9.56 21.90 5.31
N HIS A 109 -8.47 22.54 4.84
CA HIS A 109 -8.25 23.99 4.90
C HIS A 109 -8.62 24.70 3.59
N ILE A 110 -8.90 23.95 2.51
CA ILE A 110 -9.31 24.51 1.22
C ILE A 110 -10.83 24.69 1.25
N ARG A 111 -11.29 25.92 1.02
CA ARG A 111 -12.72 26.18 0.89
C ARG A 111 -13.16 25.77 -0.51
N SER A 112 -14.29 25.12 -0.59
CA SER A 112 -14.88 24.67 -1.87
C SER A 112 -15.06 25.84 -2.88
N GLU A 113 -15.19 27.06 -2.38
CA GLU A 113 -15.33 28.30 -3.16
C GLU A 113 -14.01 28.75 -3.83
N ASP A 114 -12.87 28.32 -3.29
CA ASP A 114 -11.53 28.72 -3.77
C ASP A 114 -11.08 27.90 -4.99
N LEU A 115 -11.77 26.79 -5.27
CA LEU A 115 -11.46 25.92 -6.40
C LEU A 115 -12.38 26.22 -7.60
N SER A 116 -11.79 26.54 -8.75
CA SER A 116 -12.55 26.59 -9.98
C SER A 116 -13.16 25.22 -10.32
N PRO A 117 -14.32 25.17 -11.04
CA PRO A 117 -14.93 23.92 -11.44
C PRO A 117 -13.94 23.00 -12.20
N ARG A 118 -13.10 23.59 -13.05
CA ARG A 118 -12.07 22.88 -13.81
C ARG A 118 -10.98 22.31 -12.92
N SER A 119 -10.53 23.04 -11.90
CA SER A 119 -9.53 22.55 -10.95
C SER A 119 -10.07 21.37 -10.14
N ARG A 120 -11.33 21.43 -9.74
CA ARG A 120 -12.01 20.34 -9.02
C ARG A 120 -12.07 19.07 -9.87
N GLU A 121 -12.54 19.18 -11.11
CA GLU A 121 -12.58 18.06 -12.06
C GLU A 121 -11.21 17.42 -12.26
N LEU A 122 -10.16 18.24 -12.41
CA LEU A 122 -8.79 17.73 -12.58
C LEU A 122 -8.30 16.97 -11.34
N VAL A 123 -8.55 17.49 -10.14
CA VAL A 123 -8.17 16.85 -8.88
C VAL A 123 -8.89 15.50 -8.72
N GLU A 124 -10.20 15.45 -8.97
CA GLU A 124 -10.97 14.20 -8.93
C GLU A 124 -10.43 13.18 -9.93
N ARG A 125 -10.13 13.61 -11.14
CA ARG A 125 -9.56 12.74 -12.18
C ARG A 125 -8.19 12.22 -11.81
N MET A 126 -7.32 13.05 -11.24
CA MET A 126 -5.99 12.64 -10.75
C MET A 126 -6.11 11.62 -9.62
N GLY A 127 -7.00 11.85 -8.65
CA GLY A 127 -7.22 10.93 -7.55
C GLY A 127 -7.77 9.58 -7.99
N ASN A 128 -8.72 9.58 -8.91
CA ASN A 128 -9.27 8.34 -9.47
C ASN A 128 -8.20 7.53 -10.21
N LEU A 129 -7.40 8.20 -11.05
CA LEU A 129 -6.31 7.52 -11.76
C LEU A 129 -5.26 6.95 -10.79
N ALA A 130 -4.89 7.70 -9.77
CA ALA A 130 -3.94 7.24 -8.77
C ALA A 130 -4.49 6.04 -7.97
N SER A 131 -5.76 6.08 -7.53
CA SER A 131 -6.41 4.96 -6.84
C SER A 131 -6.50 3.71 -7.72
N ASP A 132 -6.80 3.88 -9.01
CA ASP A 132 -6.84 2.76 -9.95
C ASP A 132 -5.45 2.14 -10.19
N MET A 133 -4.39 2.94 -10.19
CA MET A 133 -3.02 2.44 -10.27
C MET A 133 -2.68 1.58 -9.05
N TRP A 134 -3.04 2.02 -7.85
CA TRP A 134 -2.84 1.26 -6.62
C TRP A 134 -3.60 -0.08 -6.62
N ARG A 135 -4.89 -0.07 -7.00
CA ARG A 135 -5.70 -1.28 -7.10
C ARG A 135 -5.13 -2.28 -8.09
N ARG A 136 -4.74 -1.81 -9.29
CA ARG A 136 -4.11 -2.69 -10.30
C ARG A 136 -2.82 -3.31 -9.80
N THR A 137 -2.07 -2.59 -8.97
CA THR A 137 -0.85 -3.14 -8.36
C THR A 137 -1.20 -4.23 -7.34
N ALA A 138 -2.22 -4.02 -6.50
CA ALA A 138 -2.72 -5.03 -5.58
C ALA A 138 -3.24 -6.27 -6.31
N ASP A 139 -4.09 -6.08 -7.34
CA ASP A 139 -4.66 -7.18 -8.15
C ASP A 139 -3.59 -8.01 -8.88
N SER A 140 -2.49 -7.38 -9.25
CA SER A 140 -1.37 -8.08 -9.90
C SER A 140 -0.57 -8.94 -8.94
N GLY A 141 -0.74 -8.74 -7.63
CA GLY A 141 0.07 -9.35 -6.59
C GLY A 141 1.53 -8.92 -6.64
N THR A 142 2.28 -9.22 -5.61
CA THR A 142 3.73 -8.92 -5.60
C THR A 142 4.50 -9.75 -6.64
N SER A 143 3.92 -10.86 -7.09
CA SER A 143 4.49 -11.71 -8.17
C SER A 143 4.67 -10.97 -9.50
N ALA A 144 3.82 -9.98 -9.82
CA ALA A 144 3.94 -9.19 -11.05
C ALA A 144 4.99 -8.07 -10.92
N ILE A 145 5.36 -7.70 -9.70
CA ILE A 145 6.41 -6.69 -9.43
C ILE A 145 7.80 -7.32 -9.57
N ILE A 146 7.89 -8.64 -9.50
CA ILE A 146 9.13 -9.40 -9.65
C ILE A 146 9.31 -9.72 -11.13
N PRO A 147 10.26 -9.10 -11.85
CA PRO A 147 10.51 -9.47 -13.23
C PRO A 147 10.94 -10.93 -13.31
N PRO A 148 10.52 -11.68 -14.34
CA PRO A 148 10.99 -13.03 -14.55
C PRO A 148 12.54 -13.04 -14.60
N PRO A 149 13.18 -14.15 -14.24
CA PRO A 149 14.63 -14.26 -14.32
C PRO A 149 15.07 -13.95 -15.76
N PRO A 150 16.17 -13.21 -15.93
CA PRO A 150 16.74 -13.07 -17.27
C PRO A 150 17.08 -14.47 -17.80
N CYS A 151 16.64 -14.76 -19.00
CA CYS A 151 16.96 -15.98 -19.74
C CYS A 151 18.45 -16.09 -19.97
#